data_fc242e05bf135dcf7cd98c7d4d2be71d
#
_entry.id   fc242e05bf135dcf7cd98c7d4d2be71d
#
_cell.length_a   1.000
_cell.length_b   1.000
_cell.length_c   1.000
_cell.angle_alpha   90.00
_cell.angle_beta   90.00
_cell.angle_gamma   90.00
#
_symmetry.space_group_name_H-M   'P 1'
#
loop_
_entity.id
_entity.type
_entity.pdbx_description
1 polymer ?
#
loop_
_entity_poly.entity_id
_entity_poly.type
_entity_poly.pdbx_seq_one_letter_code
_entity_poly.pdbx_strand_id
1 'polypeptide(L)'
;GPAHILPDPMGGGACKRLLLYLRWMVRPSDGVDLGLWPVSPSVLLCPVDTHIGKIGRNLGFTREKTATWRAAEEITAHLALYCPDDPVRYDFALCHLGMVQRCREKSVDAICGTCPLEGAALCRHRHPRLLRPVVRP
;
A
#
# COMPACT_ATOMS: atom_id res chain seq x y z
N GLY A 1 18.35 -5.17 18.62
CA GLY A 1 18.73 -6.55 18.26
C GLY A 1 18.28 -6.93 16.85
N PRO A 2 18.64 -8.11 16.34
CA PRO A 2 18.31 -8.56 14.96
C PRO A 2 16.82 -8.52 14.64
N ALA A 3 15.95 -8.79 15.59
CA ALA A 3 14.48 -8.74 15.44
C ALA A 3 13.95 -7.34 15.07
N HIS A 4 14.72 -6.28 15.29
CA HIS A 4 14.34 -4.94 14.87
C HIS A 4 14.60 -4.71 13.38
N ILE A 5 15.59 -5.40 12.83
CA ILE A 5 15.98 -5.30 11.41
C ILE A 5 15.16 -6.30 10.58
N LEU A 6 14.99 -7.51 11.09
CA LEU A 6 14.22 -8.59 10.47
C LEU A 6 13.02 -8.92 11.38
N PRO A 7 11.91 -8.18 11.25
CA PRO A 7 10.72 -8.44 12.03
C PRO A 7 10.13 -9.80 11.66
N ASP A 8 9.60 -10.50 12.67
CA ASP A 8 8.91 -11.76 12.47
C ASP A 8 7.51 -11.52 11.86
N PRO A 9 7.23 -12.04 10.66
CA PRO A 9 5.90 -11.96 10.04
C PRO A 9 4.79 -12.60 10.90
N MET A 10 5.12 -13.65 11.67
CA MET A 10 4.17 -14.31 12.57
C MET A 10 3.75 -13.44 13.75
N GLY A 11 4.50 -12.38 14.04
CA GLY A 11 4.15 -11.39 15.04
C GLY A 11 3.01 -10.44 14.64
N GLY A 12 2.44 -10.59 13.44
CA GLY A 12 1.28 -9.82 12.94
C GLY A 12 1.58 -8.37 12.54
N GLY A 13 2.77 -7.86 12.75
CA GLY A 13 3.20 -6.53 12.28
C GLY A 13 3.38 -6.51 10.76
N ALA A 14 3.33 -5.32 10.16
CA ALA A 14 3.41 -5.14 8.68
C ALA A 14 4.79 -5.48 8.08
N CYS A 15 5.81 -5.72 8.88
CA CYS A 15 7.17 -6.07 8.44
C CYS A 15 7.71 -5.14 7.33
N LYS A 16 7.37 -3.85 7.36
CA LYS A 16 7.65 -2.90 6.27
C LYS A 16 9.09 -2.97 5.74
N ARG A 17 10.09 -3.03 6.65
CA ARG A 17 11.51 -3.05 6.24
C ARG A 17 11.86 -4.31 5.45
N LEU A 18 11.34 -5.46 5.90
CA LEU A 18 11.52 -6.73 5.19
C LEU A 18 10.87 -6.67 3.80
N LEU A 19 9.63 -6.20 3.71
CA LEU A 19 8.90 -6.10 2.45
C LEU A 19 9.56 -5.10 1.49
N LEU A 20 10.08 -3.96 1.99
CA LEU A 20 10.87 -3.03 1.18
C LEU A 20 12.15 -3.67 0.66
N TYR A 21 12.87 -4.40 1.51
CA TYR A 21 14.08 -5.11 1.09
C TYR A 21 13.77 -6.12 -0.02
N LEU A 22 12.74 -6.93 0.15
CA LEU A 22 12.31 -7.88 -0.88
C LEU A 22 11.91 -7.17 -2.17
N ARG A 23 11.19 -6.06 -2.08
CA ARG A 23 10.80 -5.24 -3.23
C ARG A 23 12.03 -4.77 -4.01
N TRP A 24 13.02 -4.19 -3.34
CA TRP A 24 14.26 -3.70 -3.99
C TRP A 24 15.05 -4.82 -4.67
N MET A 25 15.07 -6.01 -4.07
CA MET A 25 15.83 -7.13 -4.62
C MET A 25 15.15 -7.81 -5.81
N VAL A 26 13.81 -7.78 -5.88
CA VAL A 26 13.01 -8.55 -6.85
C VAL A 26 12.51 -7.69 -8.01
N ARG A 27 12.01 -6.47 -7.76
CA ARG A 27 11.49 -5.65 -8.86
C ARG A 27 12.60 -5.24 -9.83
N PRO A 28 12.33 -5.22 -11.16
CA PRO A 28 13.31 -4.81 -12.16
C PRO A 28 13.90 -3.43 -11.83
N SER A 29 15.17 -3.26 -12.17
CA SER A 29 15.89 -2.00 -11.95
C SER A 29 15.20 -0.84 -12.65
N ASP A 30 14.79 0.16 -11.88
CA ASP A 30 14.11 1.37 -12.37
C ASP A 30 14.72 2.66 -11.78
N GLY A 31 15.92 2.56 -11.20
CA GLY A 31 16.61 3.64 -10.49
C GLY A 31 16.29 3.67 -9.00
N VAL A 32 15.30 2.91 -8.53
CA VAL A 32 14.95 2.73 -7.11
C VAL A 32 15.17 1.28 -6.70
N ASP A 33 14.66 0.35 -7.49
CA ASP A 33 14.77 -1.08 -7.28
C ASP A 33 16.00 -1.65 -8.01
N LEU A 34 16.57 -2.74 -7.49
CA LEU A 34 17.83 -3.32 -7.97
C LEU A 34 17.63 -4.50 -8.94
N GLY A 35 16.59 -5.30 -8.72
CA GLY A 35 16.24 -6.43 -9.58
C GLY A 35 17.29 -7.53 -9.62
N LEU A 36 17.91 -7.83 -8.48
CA LEU A 36 19.01 -8.80 -8.40
C LEU A 36 18.54 -10.25 -8.29
N TRP A 37 17.29 -10.47 -7.90
CA TRP A 37 16.76 -11.81 -7.68
C TRP A 37 15.84 -12.22 -8.82
N PRO A 38 16.01 -13.41 -9.39
CA PRO A 38 15.19 -13.91 -10.48
C PRO A 38 13.84 -14.46 -9.98
N VAL A 39 13.08 -13.59 -9.32
CA VAL A 39 11.76 -13.90 -8.75
C VAL A 39 10.74 -12.95 -9.37
N SER A 40 9.54 -13.46 -9.66
CA SER A 40 8.47 -12.62 -10.18
C SER A 40 8.00 -11.59 -9.13
N PRO A 41 7.84 -10.30 -9.49
CA PRO A 41 7.25 -9.30 -8.59
C PRO A 41 5.83 -9.62 -8.15
N SER A 42 5.12 -10.50 -8.83
CA SER A 42 3.77 -10.94 -8.50
C SER A 42 3.62 -11.55 -7.11
N VAL A 43 4.73 -12.04 -6.53
CA VAL A 43 4.73 -12.63 -5.17
C VAL A 43 4.98 -11.61 -4.05
N LEU A 44 5.27 -10.37 -4.42
CA LEU A 44 5.59 -9.33 -3.44
C LEU A 44 4.33 -8.82 -2.72
N LEU A 45 4.50 -8.49 -1.44
CA LEU A 45 3.51 -7.77 -0.65
C LEU A 45 3.86 -6.29 -0.52
N CYS A 46 2.84 -5.46 -0.54
CA CYS A 46 2.98 -4.01 -0.39
C CYS A 46 3.57 -3.66 1.00
N PRO A 47 4.67 -2.91 1.05
CA PRO A 47 5.29 -2.48 2.30
C PRO A 47 4.46 -1.37 2.96
N VAL A 48 3.49 -1.76 3.77
CA VAL A 48 2.53 -0.85 4.38
C VAL A 48 3.15 -0.05 5.52
N ASP A 49 3.04 1.28 5.40
CA ASP A 49 3.30 2.23 6.47
C ASP A 49 2.02 2.99 6.87
N THR A 50 2.19 4.01 7.69
CA THR A 50 1.05 4.85 8.13
C THR A 50 0.39 5.60 6.97
N HIS A 51 1.13 6.01 5.94
CA HIS A 51 0.59 6.72 4.78
C HIS A 51 -0.16 5.77 3.84
N ILE A 52 0.46 4.67 3.46
CA ILE A 52 -0.17 3.63 2.64
C ILE A 52 -1.38 3.02 3.35
N GLY A 53 -1.28 2.77 4.67
CA GLY A 53 -2.39 2.28 5.46
C GLY A 53 -3.60 3.23 5.46
N LYS A 54 -3.37 4.54 5.61
CA LYS A 54 -4.43 5.56 5.53
C LYS A 54 -5.07 5.61 4.15
N ILE A 55 -4.26 5.69 3.10
CA ILE A 55 -4.76 5.70 1.73
C ILE A 55 -5.49 4.39 1.42
N GLY A 56 -4.94 3.24 1.79
CA GLY A 56 -5.58 1.94 1.61
C GLY A 56 -6.97 1.87 2.24
N ARG A 57 -7.14 2.43 3.46
CA ARG A 57 -8.46 2.56 4.08
C ARG A 57 -9.38 3.51 3.30
N ASN A 58 -8.87 4.65 2.88
CA ASN A 58 -9.64 5.65 2.13
C ASN A 58 -10.07 5.14 0.75
N LEU A 59 -9.28 4.29 0.13
CA LEU A 59 -9.62 3.58 -1.11
C LEU A 59 -10.50 2.35 -0.87
N GLY A 60 -10.66 1.92 0.38
CA GLY A 60 -11.42 0.73 0.75
C GLY A 60 -10.68 -0.58 0.48
N PHE A 61 -9.37 -0.54 0.38
CA PHE A 61 -8.53 -1.73 0.17
C PHE A 61 -8.35 -2.55 1.46
N THR A 62 -8.41 -1.90 2.62
CA THR A 62 -8.32 -2.56 3.91
C THR A 62 -9.26 -1.92 4.93
N ARG A 63 -9.61 -2.67 5.97
CA ARG A 63 -10.32 -2.18 7.16
C ARG A 63 -9.41 -2.11 8.40
N GLU A 64 -8.17 -2.59 8.27
CA GLU A 64 -7.20 -2.58 9.36
C GLU A 64 -6.87 -1.15 9.79
N LYS A 65 -6.94 -0.87 11.09
CA LYS A 65 -6.68 0.46 11.65
C LYS A 65 -5.18 0.78 11.73
N THR A 66 -4.37 -0.25 11.84
CA THR A 66 -2.92 -0.17 11.98
C THR A 66 -2.22 -0.91 10.84
N ALA A 67 -0.92 -0.66 10.68
CA ALA A 67 -0.10 -1.38 9.72
C ALA A 67 0.18 -2.81 10.25
N THR A 68 -0.60 -3.77 9.77
CA THR A 68 -0.49 -5.19 10.07
C THR A 68 -0.08 -5.97 8.83
N TRP A 69 0.36 -7.22 9.02
CA TRP A 69 0.59 -8.15 7.91
C TRP A 69 -0.68 -8.31 7.07
N ARG A 70 -1.82 -8.48 7.74
CA ARG A 70 -3.12 -8.57 7.08
C ARG A 70 -3.45 -7.33 6.23
N ALA A 71 -3.12 -6.11 6.72
CA ALA A 71 -3.28 -4.90 5.92
C ALA A 71 -2.44 -4.96 4.64
N ALA A 72 -1.20 -5.49 4.72
CA ALA A 72 -0.34 -5.66 3.55
C ALA A 72 -0.96 -6.64 2.53
N GLU A 73 -1.48 -7.78 2.99
CA GLU A 73 -2.17 -8.75 2.14
C GLU A 73 -3.41 -8.16 1.48
N GLU A 74 -4.30 -7.53 2.24
CA GLU A 74 -5.54 -6.94 1.72
C GLU A 74 -5.26 -5.82 0.70
N ILE A 75 -4.30 -4.94 0.97
CA ILE A 75 -3.92 -3.86 0.04
C ILE A 75 -3.28 -4.46 -1.22
N THR A 76 -2.39 -5.42 -1.09
CA THR A 76 -1.74 -6.08 -2.23
C THR A 76 -2.75 -6.78 -3.12
N ALA A 77 -3.70 -7.51 -2.55
CA ALA A 77 -4.76 -8.18 -3.30
C ALA A 77 -5.58 -7.19 -4.16
N HIS A 78 -5.86 -5.98 -3.64
CA HIS A 78 -6.51 -4.93 -4.42
C HIS A 78 -5.63 -4.36 -5.52
N LEU A 79 -4.35 -4.13 -5.25
CA LEU A 79 -3.39 -3.62 -6.23
C LEU A 79 -3.15 -4.65 -7.35
N ALA A 80 -3.18 -5.94 -7.04
CA ALA A 80 -3.07 -7.03 -8.02
C ALA A 80 -4.24 -7.05 -9.04
N LEU A 81 -5.39 -6.48 -8.71
CA LEU A 81 -6.48 -6.32 -9.68
C LEU A 81 -6.13 -5.35 -10.82
N TYR A 82 -5.22 -4.42 -10.57
CA TYR A 82 -4.76 -3.44 -11.55
C TYR A 82 -3.47 -3.85 -12.27
N CYS A 83 -2.58 -4.54 -11.55
CA CYS A 83 -1.31 -5.02 -12.09
C CYS A 83 -0.96 -6.36 -11.42
N PRO A 84 -1.47 -7.50 -11.94
CA PRO A 84 -1.24 -8.81 -11.34
C PRO A 84 0.22 -9.24 -11.37
N ASP A 85 0.97 -8.81 -12.37
CA ASP A 85 2.39 -9.16 -12.54
C ASP A 85 3.32 -8.36 -11.62
N ASP A 86 2.86 -7.19 -11.11
CA ASP A 86 3.62 -6.33 -10.21
C ASP A 86 2.68 -5.53 -9.29
N PRO A 87 2.06 -6.18 -8.30
CA PRO A 87 1.08 -5.55 -7.42
C PRO A 87 1.65 -4.42 -6.55
N VAL A 88 2.98 -4.37 -6.37
CA VAL A 88 3.64 -3.32 -5.58
C VAL A 88 4.10 -2.13 -6.41
N ARG A 89 3.81 -2.12 -7.70
CA ARG A 89 4.18 -1.04 -8.62
C ARG A 89 3.73 0.35 -8.16
N TYR A 90 2.59 0.42 -7.49
CA TYR A 90 1.95 1.68 -7.10
C TYR A 90 2.24 2.13 -5.67
N ASP A 91 2.97 1.33 -4.89
CA ASP A 91 3.18 1.60 -3.46
C ASP A 91 3.90 2.92 -3.21
N PHE A 92 4.95 3.20 -3.99
CA PHE A 92 5.71 4.45 -3.91
C PHE A 92 4.84 5.66 -4.24
N ALA A 93 4.06 5.60 -5.32
CA ALA A 93 3.16 6.67 -5.72
C ALA A 93 2.07 6.92 -4.68
N LEU A 94 1.50 5.86 -4.10
CA LEU A 94 0.50 5.95 -3.03
C LEU A 94 1.10 6.53 -1.74
N CYS A 95 2.29 6.09 -1.36
CA CYS A 95 2.99 6.62 -0.20
C CYS A 95 3.29 8.12 -0.36
N HIS A 96 3.84 8.50 -1.51
CA HIS A 96 4.17 9.88 -1.84
C HIS A 96 2.91 10.77 -1.85
N LEU A 97 1.85 10.32 -2.49
CA LEU A 97 0.55 11.00 -2.48
C LEU A 97 0.03 11.20 -1.04
N GLY A 98 0.15 10.16 -0.19
CA GLY A 98 -0.24 10.24 1.23
C GLY A 98 0.54 11.27 2.03
N MET A 99 1.82 11.43 1.72
CA MET A 99 2.69 12.43 2.36
C MET A 99 2.38 13.85 1.87
N VAL A 100 2.35 14.05 0.55
CA VAL A 100 2.16 15.37 -0.08
C VAL A 100 0.76 15.91 0.20
N GLN A 101 -0.28 15.10 -0.01
CA GLN A 101 -1.66 15.49 0.24
C GLN A 101 -2.03 15.46 1.73
N ARG A 102 -1.11 15.05 2.61
CA ARG A 102 -1.37 14.92 4.06
C ARG A 102 -2.69 14.20 4.33
N CYS A 103 -2.94 13.13 3.57
CA CYS A 103 -4.18 12.36 3.62
C CYS A 103 -4.56 12.01 5.07
N ARG A 104 -5.77 12.37 5.49
CA ARG A 104 -6.28 12.16 6.85
C ARG A 104 -7.41 11.13 6.84
N GLU A 105 -7.76 10.64 8.02
CA GLU A 105 -8.91 9.74 8.19
C GLU A 105 -10.25 10.44 7.96
N LYS A 106 -10.29 11.76 8.15
CA LYS A 106 -11.47 12.58 7.87
C LYS A 106 -11.21 13.48 6.66
N SER A 107 -12.22 13.62 5.82
CA SER A 107 -12.19 14.54 4.69
C SER A 107 -11.95 15.98 5.17
N VAL A 108 -11.02 16.66 4.48
CA VAL A 108 -10.76 18.10 4.67
C VAL A 108 -10.85 18.74 3.29
N ASP A 109 -11.84 19.59 3.07
CA ASP A 109 -12.13 20.15 1.73
C ASP A 109 -10.95 20.84 1.06
N ALA A 110 -10.17 21.62 1.83
CA ALA A 110 -8.98 22.29 1.32
C ALA A 110 -7.88 21.32 0.81
N ILE A 111 -7.85 20.08 1.30
CA ILE A 111 -6.88 19.06 0.92
C ILE A 111 -7.47 18.13 -0.14
N CYS A 112 -8.70 17.69 0.10
CA CYS A 112 -9.35 16.68 -0.74
C CYS A 112 -9.79 17.25 -2.09
N GLY A 113 -10.17 18.53 -2.17
CA GLY A 113 -10.64 19.16 -3.41
C GLY A 113 -9.58 19.21 -4.52
N THR A 114 -8.30 19.14 -4.19
CA THR A 114 -7.18 19.11 -5.16
C THR A 114 -6.56 17.73 -5.31
N CYS A 115 -7.12 16.72 -4.64
CA CYS A 115 -6.55 15.37 -4.63
C CYS A 115 -6.89 14.60 -5.90
N PRO A 116 -5.90 14.01 -6.60
CA PRO A 116 -6.16 13.22 -7.81
C PRO A 116 -7.11 12.04 -7.59
N LEU A 117 -7.11 11.45 -6.40
CA LEU A 117 -8.01 10.32 -6.07
C LEU A 117 -9.47 10.78 -5.92
N GLU A 118 -9.70 12.02 -5.53
CA GLU A 118 -11.03 12.61 -5.47
C GLU A 118 -11.57 12.84 -6.87
N GLY A 119 -10.80 13.49 -7.74
CA GLY A 119 -11.18 13.72 -9.13
C GLY A 119 -11.46 12.43 -9.91
N ALA A 120 -10.79 11.34 -9.57
CA ALA A 120 -11.03 10.01 -10.14
C ALA A 120 -12.18 9.24 -9.45
N ALA A 121 -12.88 9.85 -8.48
CA ALA A 121 -13.92 9.22 -7.68
C ALA A 121 -13.50 7.93 -6.97
N LEU A 122 -12.23 7.82 -6.57
CA LEU A 122 -11.69 6.61 -5.94
C LEU A 122 -11.70 6.68 -4.41
N CYS A 123 -11.78 7.87 -3.83
CA CYS A 123 -11.71 8.07 -2.39
C CYS A 123 -13.07 7.92 -1.71
N ARG A 124 -13.18 6.99 -0.74
CA ARG A 124 -14.43 6.71 0.00
C ARG A 124 -14.89 7.87 0.87
N HIS A 125 -14.00 8.73 1.32
CA HIS A 125 -14.38 9.90 2.13
C HIS A 125 -15.27 10.87 1.36
N ARG A 126 -15.06 11.01 0.07
CA ARG A 126 -15.86 11.89 -0.80
C ARG A 126 -16.95 11.12 -1.52
N HIS A 127 -16.74 9.82 -1.74
CA HIS A 127 -17.67 8.94 -2.45
C HIS A 127 -18.00 7.70 -1.59
N PRO A 128 -18.75 7.86 -0.48
CA PRO A 128 -19.02 6.78 0.46
C PRO A 128 -19.82 5.61 -0.13
N ARG A 129 -20.50 5.82 -1.26
CA ARG A 129 -21.23 4.77 -1.99
C ARG A 129 -20.34 3.83 -2.78
N LEU A 130 -19.05 4.14 -2.94
CA LEU A 130 -18.08 3.24 -3.55
C LEU A 130 -17.71 2.12 -2.57
N LEU A 131 -18.66 1.22 -2.35
CA LEU A 131 -18.44 0.00 -1.57
C LEU A 131 -17.65 -0.99 -2.44
N ARG A 132 -16.34 -0.87 -2.47
CA ARG A 132 -15.51 -1.95 -2.99
C ARG A 132 -15.45 -3.03 -1.91
N PRO A 133 -15.79 -4.29 -2.23
CA PRO A 133 -15.59 -5.38 -1.28
C PRO A 133 -14.10 -5.48 -0.98
N VAL A 134 -13.76 -5.70 0.30
CA VAL A 134 -12.37 -6.03 0.66
C VAL A 134 -12.07 -7.37 0.02
N VAL A 135 -11.14 -7.39 -0.93
CA VAL A 135 -10.63 -8.63 -1.49
C VAL A 135 -9.81 -9.31 -0.39
N ARG A 136 -10.24 -10.48 0.02
CA ARG A 136 -9.46 -11.33 0.94
C ARG A 136 -8.62 -12.26 0.08
N PRO A 137 -7.33 -12.40 0.40
CA PRO A 137 -6.45 -13.35 -0.26
C PRO A 137 -6.92 -14.80 -0.05
#